data_493b1ebc5d085e9a92d9a35552b415b5
#
_entry.id   493b1ebc5d085e9a92d9a35552b415b5
#
_cell.length_a   1.000
_cell.length_b   1.000
_cell.length_c   1.000
_cell.angle_alpha   90.00
_cell.angle_beta   90.00
_cell.angle_gamma   90.00
#
_symmetry.space_group_name_H-M   'P 1'
#
loop_
_entity.id
_entity.type
_entity.pdbx_description
1 polymer ?
#
loop_
_entity_poly.entity_id
_entity_poly.type
_entity_poly.pdbx_seq_one_letter_code
_entity_poly.pdbx_strand_id
1 'polypeptide(L)'
;VGGCPNNCVKPALHDFGCYGQSVPEFHADECKACGKCACVDKCPVKACSKGEDGKLVIDWDKCTNCGKCIPACHFGAVKEAQRGYAVYIGGIWGKTQRLGTRVPGVFSEQEVHDLIEKAILLFREQGVTGERFGRTIDRVGVDKFIEMLLGDEVLSRKEAILAEPKHTTGGASC
;
A
#
# COMPACT_ATOMS: atom_id res chain seq x y z
N VAL A 1 8.71 -7.13 0.61
CA VAL A 1 8.03 -6.63 1.82
C VAL A 1 8.94 -5.63 2.51
N GLY A 2 8.44 -4.44 2.82
CA GLY A 2 9.13 -3.42 3.60
C GLY A 2 8.54 -3.30 5.02
N GLY A 3 9.38 -2.97 6.02
CA GLY A 3 8.91 -2.84 7.40
C GLY A 3 8.10 -1.57 7.67
N CYS A 4 8.34 -0.49 6.93
CA CYS A 4 7.64 0.80 7.12
C CYS A 4 7.73 1.66 5.86
N PRO A 5 7.03 2.81 5.78
CA PRO A 5 7.09 3.71 4.63
C PRO A 5 8.48 4.26 4.29
N ASN A 6 9.40 4.29 5.26
CA ASN A 6 10.79 4.73 5.06
C ASN A 6 11.74 3.59 4.65
N ASN A 7 11.21 2.51 4.08
CA ASN A 7 12.00 1.34 3.68
C ASN A 7 12.89 1.60 2.45
N CYS A 8 13.98 0.84 2.34
CA CYS A 8 14.91 0.89 1.20
C CYS A 8 14.47 -0.03 0.04
N VAL A 9 13.53 -0.94 0.28
CA VAL A 9 13.13 -1.99 -0.68
C VAL A 9 12.31 -1.43 -1.84
N LYS A 10 11.66 -0.27 -1.66
CA LYS A 10 10.80 0.37 -2.67
C LYS A 10 9.71 -0.58 -3.22
N PRO A 11 8.73 -1.01 -2.42
CA PRO A 11 7.70 -1.97 -2.84
C PRO A 11 6.96 -1.59 -4.13
N ALA A 12 6.81 -0.29 -4.42
CA ALA A 12 6.21 0.20 -5.66
C ALA A 12 7.01 -0.12 -6.94
N LEU A 13 8.20 -0.71 -6.85
CA LEU A 13 9.01 -1.12 -8.01
C LEU A 13 8.87 -2.62 -8.35
N HIS A 14 8.08 -3.35 -7.59
CA HIS A 14 7.89 -4.80 -7.74
C HIS A 14 6.50 -5.14 -8.26
N ASP A 15 6.37 -6.32 -8.89
CA ASP A 15 5.08 -6.80 -9.39
C ASP A 15 4.01 -6.84 -8.29
N PHE A 16 4.39 -7.28 -7.08
CA PHE A 16 3.61 -7.14 -5.85
C PHE A 16 4.53 -6.67 -4.72
N GLY A 17 4.15 -5.62 -4.03
CA GLY A 17 4.93 -5.08 -2.93
C GLY A 17 4.05 -4.56 -1.81
N CYS A 18 4.52 -4.72 -0.56
CA CYS A 18 3.84 -4.16 0.59
C CYS A 18 4.82 -3.63 1.64
N TYR A 19 4.36 -2.73 2.48
CA TYR A 19 5.07 -2.28 3.67
C TYR A 19 4.13 -1.97 4.82
N GLY A 20 4.65 -2.12 6.05
CA GLY A 20 3.90 -1.84 7.26
C GLY A 20 3.51 -0.37 7.39
N GLN A 21 2.29 -0.13 7.84
CA GLN A 21 1.75 1.17 8.21
C GLN A 21 1.17 1.14 9.62
N SER A 22 1.25 2.28 10.30
CA SER A 22 0.65 2.55 11.59
C SER A 22 -0.04 3.90 11.49
N VAL A 23 -1.36 3.86 11.26
CA VAL A 23 -2.17 5.05 11.01
C VAL A 23 -2.38 5.79 12.32
N PRO A 24 -1.91 7.05 12.44
CA PRO A 24 -2.16 7.84 13.64
C PRO A 24 -3.58 8.40 13.67
N GLU A 25 -4.14 8.52 14.86
CA GLU A 25 -5.35 9.29 15.16
C GLU A 25 -5.02 10.38 16.17
N PHE A 26 -5.50 11.60 15.94
CA PHE A 26 -5.23 12.74 16.81
C PHE A 26 -6.45 13.10 17.64
N HIS A 27 -6.28 13.13 18.97
CA HIS A 27 -7.27 13.52 19.96
C HIS A 27 -6.97 14.92 20.48
N ALA A 28 -7.69 15.91 19.97
CA ALA A 28 -7.44 17.34 20.25
C ALA A 28 -7.71 17.73 21.72
N ASP A 29 -8.59 17.01 22.42
CA ASP A 29 -8.93 17.19 23.83
C ASP A 29 -7.80 16.74 24.78
N GLU A 30 -7.02 15.74 24.37
CA GLU A 30 -5.86 15.25 25.12
C GLU A 30 -4.60 16.10 24.85
N CYS A 31 -4.60 16.92 23.80
CA CYS A 31 -3.45 17.72 23.41
C CYS A 31 -3.20 18.90 24.35
N LYS A 32 -1.99 18.99 24.91
CA LYS A 32 -1.58 20.04 25.88
C LYS A 32 -0.96 21.27 25.23
N ALA A 33 -1.05 21.43 23.90
CA ALA A 33 -0.52 22.57 23.15
C ALA A 33 0.96 22.92 23.56
N CYS A 34 1.82 21.91 23.62
CA CYS A 34 3.20 22.01 24.11
C CYS A 34 3.99 23.09 23.38
N GLY A 35 4.82 23.88 24.08
CA GLY A 35 5.69 24.87 23.47
C GLY A 35 6.58 24.26 22.36
N LYS A 36 7.17 23.09 22.65
CA LYS A 36 7.88 22.25 21.68
C LYS A 36 7.11 20.95 21.48
N CYS A 37 6.63 20.69 20.27
CA CYS A 37 5.85 19.50 19.95
C CYS A 37 6.75 18.40 19.37
N ALA A 38 6.96 17.32 20.12
CA ALA A 38 7.81 16.20 19.69
C ALA A 38 7.29 15.49 18.42
N CYS A 39 5.98 15.51 18.16
CA CYS A 39 5.42 14.96 16.93
C CYS A 39 5.87 15.72 15.69
N VAL A 40 5.99 17.06 15.79
CA VAL A 40 6.51 17.92 14.71
C VAL A 40 7.98 17.60 14.46
N ASP A 41 8.80 17.53 15.52
CA ASP A 41 10.24 17.27 15.42
C ASP A 41 10.56 15.88 14.85
N LYS A 42 9.72 14.87 15.15
CA LYS A 42 9.95 13.48 14.74
C LYS A 42 9.32 13.11 13.39
N CYS A 43 8.48 13.99 12.80
CA CYS A 43 7.83 13.69 11.53
C CYS A 43 8.82 13.76 10.34
N PRO A 44 9.14 12.64 9.68
CA PRO A 44 10.16 12.60 8.63
C PRO A 44 9.74 13.32 7.34
N VAL A 45 8.42 13.41 7.12
CA VAL A 45 7.82 14.03 5.93
C VAL A 45 7.21 15.41 6.22
N LYS A 46 7.42 15.93 7.45
CA LYS A 46 6.92 17.25 7.90
C LYS A 46 5.40 17.40 7.71
N ALA A 47 4.66 16.30 7.86
CA ALA A 47 3.20 16.29 7.87
C ALA A 47 2.61 16.83 9.18
N CYS A 48 3.40 16.91 10.25
CA CYS A 48 2.98 17.45 11.54
C CYS A 48 3.38 18.91 11.67
N SER A 49 2.47 19.77 12.10
CA SER A 49 2.69 21.19 12.38
C SER A 49 1.94 21.63 13.64
N LYS A 50 2.10 22.86 14.06
CA LYS A 50 1.29 23.47 15.13
C LYS A 50 0.27 24.41 14.52
N GLY A 51 -0.99 24.27 14.95
CA GLY A 51 -2.07 25.19 14.62
C GLY A 51 -1.96 26.51 15.39
N GLU A 52 -2.86 27.45 15.11
CA GLU A 52 -2.95 28.75 15.76
C GLU A 52 -3.23 28.63 17.27
N ASP A 53 -3.98 27.60 17.65
CA ASP A 53 -4.27 27.24 19.04
C ASP A 53 -3.10 26.54 19.77
N GLY A 54 -1.98 26.39 19.09
CA GLY A 54 -0.78 25.70 19.59
C GLY A 54 -0.89 24.18 19.59
N LYS A 55 -2.01 23.58 19.22
CA LYS A 55 -2.21 22.13 19.14
C LYS A 55 -1.58 21.54 17.88
N LEU A 56 -1.44 20.22 17.89
CA LEU A 56 -0.94 19.47 16.74
C LEU A 56 -1.96 19.51 15.59
N VAL A 57 -1.44 19.73 14.38
CA VAL A 57 -2.17 19.56 13.12
C VAL A 57 -1.42 18.53 12.27
N ILE A 58 -2.15 17.57 11.69
CA ILE A 58 -1.62 16.57 10.79
C ILE A 58 -2.15 16.85 9.39
N ASP A 59 -1.23 17.11 8.45
CA ASP A 59 -1.51 17.18 7.02
C ASP A 59 -1.61 15.75 6.47
N TRP A 60 -2.83 15.29 6.24
CA TRP A 60 -3.10 13.91 5.82
C TRP A 60 -2.64 13.62 4.39
N ASP A 61 -2.53 14.63 3.53
CA ASP A 61 -2.03 14.48 2.16
C ASP A 61 -0.52 14.18 2.14
N LYS A 62 0.21 14.70 3.14
CA LYS A 62 1.64 14.43 3.32
C LYS A 62 1.92 13.23 4.22
N CYS A 63 0.97 12.82 5.04
CA CYS A 63 1.17 11.77 6.02
C CYS A 63 1.37 10.41 5.34
N THR A 64 2.49 9.74 5.63
CA THR A 64 2.83 8.41 5.11
C THR A 64 2.41 7.27 6.04
N ASN A 65 1.68 7.57 7.12
CA ASN A 65 1.26 6.59 8.13
C ASN A 65 2.43 5.78 8.71
N CYS A 66 3.57 6.44 8.97
CA CYS A 66 4.76 5.78 9.52
C CYS A 66 4.70 5.55 11.03
N GLY A 67 3.71 6.09 11.72
CA GLY A 67 3.45 5.93 13.15
C GLY A 67 4.45 6.62 14.10
N LYS A 68 5.48 7.33 13.61
CA LYS A 68 6.52 7.93 14.48
C LYS A 68 5.99 8.99 15.46
N CYS A 69 4.87 9.64 15.14
CA CYS A 69 4.22 10.61 16.01
C CYS A 69 3.52 9.95 17.21
N ILE A 70 3.11 8.68 17.12
CA ILE A 70 2.38 7.97 18.16
C ILE A 70 3.23 7.89 19.45
N PRO A 71 4.41 7.26 19.47
CA PRO A 71 5.24 7.22 20.67
C PRO A 71 5.91 8.57 20.97
N ALA A 72 5.91 9.52 20.04
CA ALA A 72 6.51 10.84 20.27
C ALA A 72 5.63 11.76 21.11
N CYS A 73 4.30 11.54 21.11
CA CYS A 73 3.38 12.31 21.94
C CYS A 73 3.41 11.82 23.41
N HIS A 74 4.14 12.51 24.28
CA HIS A 74 4.24 12.14 25.69
C HIS A 74 2.89 12.18 26.47
N PHE A 75 1.92 12.91 25.97
CA PHE A 75 0.60 13.05 26.58
C PHE A 75 -0.45 12.10 25.99
N GLY A 76 -0.06 11.25 25.02
CA GLY A 76 -0.96 10.26 24.44
C GLY A 76 -2.02 10.84 23.50
N ALA A 77 -1.94 12.12 23.14
CA ALA A 77 -2.90 12.76 22.23
C ALA A 77 -2.83 12.22 20.78
N VAL A 78 -1.81 11.45 20.44
CA VAL A 78 -1.73 10.73 19.16
C VAL A 78 -1.73 9.24 19.48
N LYS A 79 -2.75 8.53 19.02
CA LYS A 79 -2.95 7.09 19.21
C LYS A 79 -2.84 6.35 17.89
N GLU A 80 -2.70 5.04 17.93
CA GLU A 80 -2.76 4.19 16.74
C GLU A 80 -4.22 3.83 16.46
N ALA A 81 -4.76 4.33 15.34
CA ALA A 81 -6.10 3.99 14.89
C ALA A 81 -6.14 2.62 14.19
N GLN A 82 -5.12 2.36 13.37
CA GLN A 82 -5.04 1.11 12.59
C GLN A 82 -3.57 0.74 12.35
N ARG A 83 -3.28 -0.55 12.41
CA ARG A 83 -2.00 -1.14 11.99
C ARG A 83 -2.26 -2.16 10.89
N GLY A 84 -1.40 -2.16 9.87
CA GLY A 84 -1.53 -3.08 8.75
C GLY A 84 -0.50 -2.78 7.67
N TYR A 85 -0.87 -3.07 6.42
CA TYR A 85 0.01 -2.98 5.27
C TYR A 85 -0.57 -2.12 4.16
N ALA A 86 0.29 -1.31 3.56
CA ALA A 86 0.05 -0.69 2.27
C ALA A 86 0.47 -1.65 1.17
N VAL A 87 -0.36 -1.86 0.16
CA VAL A 87 -0.11 -2.76 -0.96
C VAL A 87 0.06 -1.98 -2.25
N TYR A 88 1.04 -2.39 -3.07
CA TYR A 88 1.32 -1.90 -4.41
C TYR A 88 1.36 -3.07 -5.39
N ILE A 89 0.81 -2.86 -6.58
CA ILE A 89 0.74 -3.88 -7.63
C ILE A 89 1.29 -3.36 -8.95
N GLY A 90 1.90 -4.23 -9.74
CA GLY A 90 2.31 -3.98 -11.11
C GLY A 90 3.52 -3.07 -11.28
N GLY A 91 4.40 -2.95 -10.28
CA GLY A 91 5.68 -2.25 -10.43
C GLY A 91 6.60 -2.98 -11.41
N ILE A 92 7.32 -2.22 -12.23
CA ILE A 92 8.34 -2.71 -13.16
C ILE A 92 9.58 -1.83 -13.03
N TRP A 93 10.74 -2.47 -12.88
CA TRP A 93 12.02 -1.77 -12.84
C TRP A 93 13.04 -2.44 -13.77
N GLY A 94 13.73 -1.63 -14.55
CA GLY A 94 14.74 -2.09 -15.50
C GLY A 94 14.75 -1.26 -16.78
N LYS A 95 14.79 -1.91 -17.96
CA LYS A 95 14.75 -1.23 -19.26
C LYS A 95 13.51 -0.37 -19.46
N THR A 96 12.38 -0.82 -18.93
CA THR A 96 11.13 -0.04 -18.82
C THR A 96 10.80 0.13 -17.36
N GLN A 97 10.21 1.28 -17.02
CA GLN A 97 9.84 1.60 -15.64
C GLN A 97 8.34 1.85 -15.54
N ARG A 98 7.74 1.29 -14.50
CA ARG A 98 6.38 1.56 -14.09
C ARG A 98 6.32 1.55 -12.58
N LEU A 99 5.85 2.63 -11.98
CA LEU A 99 5.54 2.61 -10.55
C LEU A 99 4.29 1.76 -10.33
N GLY A 100 4.36 0.89 -9.34
CA GLY A 100 3.23 0.09 -8.90
C GLY A 100 2.07 0.98 -8.46
N THR A 101 0.87 0.55 -8.78
CA THR A 101 -0.36 1.21 -8.36
C THR A 101 -0.63 0.90 -6.90
N ARG A 102 -0.88 1.94 -6.08
CA ARG A 102 -1.31 1.78 -4.69
C ARG A 102 -2.73 1.22 -4.65
N VAL A 103 -2.91 0.08 -3.99
CA VAL A 103 -4.25 -0.45 -3.69
C VAL A 103 -4.85 0.37 -2.55
N PRO A 104 -6.05 0.94 -2.71
CA PRO A 104 -6.69 1.73 -1.66
C PRO A 104 -6.93 0.91 -0.39
N GLY A 105 -6.58 1.48 0.77
CA GLY A 105 -6.77 0.85 2.07
C GLY A 105 -5.47 0.54 2.81
N VAL A 106 -5.63 0.04 4.02
CA VAL A 106 -4.61 -0.54 4.88
C VAL A 106 -5.09 -1.94 5.26
N PHE A 107 -4.32 -2.95 4.94
CA PHE A 107 -4.73 -4.35 4.96
C PHE A 107 -4.09 -5.08 6.14
N SER A 108 -4.82 -5.99 6.75
CA SER A 108 -4.30 -6.97 7.71
C SER A 108 -3.37 -7.97 7.01
N GLU A 109 -2.66 -8.77 7.77
CA GLU A 109 -1.79 -9.83 7.24
C GLU A 109 -2.57 -10.84 6.38
N GLN A 110 -3.75 -11.27 6.86
CA GLN A 110 -4.60 -12.21 6.12
C GLN A 110 -5.09 -11.62 4.80
N GLU A 111 -5.56 -10.37 4.81
CA GLU A 111 -5.99 -9.68 3.59
C GLU A 111 -4.85 -9.52 2.58
N VAL A 112 -3.61 -9.30 3.04
CA VAL A 112 -2.43 -9.27 2.14
C VAL A 112 -2.20 -10.62 1.49
N HIS A 113 -2.34 -11.74 2.23
CA HIS A 113 -2.25 -13.08 1.67
C HIS A 113 -3.33 -13.32 0.60
N ASP A 114 -4.57 -12.95 0.89
CA ASP A 114 -5.68 -13.08 -0.06
C ASP A 114 -5.46 -12.21 -1.31
N LEU A 115 -4.94 -10.99 -1.15
CA LEU A 115 -4.60 -10.11 -2.27
C LEU A 115 -3.46 -10.68 -3.14
N ILE A 116 -2.47 -11.34 -2.54
CA ILE A 116 -1.40 -12.02 -3.30
C ILE A 116 -2.01 -13.15 -4.14
N GLU A 117 -2.84 -13.97 -3.55
CA GLU A 117 -3.51 -15.08 -4.24
C GLU A 117 -4.40 -14.56 -5.38
N LYS A 118 -5.24 -13.57 -5.10
CA LYS A 118 -6.09 -12.90 -6.10
C LYS A 118 -5.26 -12.31 -7.25
N ALA A 119 -4.15 -11.63 -6.94
CA ALA A 119 -3.26 -11.06 -7.95
C ALA A 119 -2.66 -12.11 -8.88
N ILE A 120 -2.24 -13.27 -8.32
CA ILE A 120 -1.72 -14.40 -9.10
C ILE A 120 -2.81 -15.00 -9.99
N LEU A 121 -4.02 -15.21 -9.45
CA LEU A 121 -5.15 -15.75 -10.21
C LEU A 121 -5.58 -14.81 -11.33
N LEU A 122 -5.70 -13.52 -11.06
CA LEU A 122 -6.01 -12.51 -12.07
C LEU A 122 -4.93 -12.43 -13.16
N PHE A 123 -3.66 -12.51 -12.79
CA PHE A 123 -2.59 -12.53 -13.78
C PHE A 123 -2.61 -13.81 -14.62
N ARG A 124 -2.98 -14.94 -14.03
CA ARG A 124 -3.15 -16.19 -14.76
C ARG A 124 -4.32 -16.13 -15.76
N GLU A 125 -5.44 -15.52 -15.36
CA GLU A 125 -6.66 -15.39 -16.18
C GLU A 125 -6.52 -14.32 -17.27
N GLN A 126 -5.97 -13.15 -16.93
CA GLN A 126 -5.94 -11.97 -17.80
C GLN A 126 -4.60 -11.78 -18.53
N GLY A 127 -3.53 -12.41 -18.06
CA GLY A 127 -2.19 -12.21 -18.63
C GLY A 127 -2.03 -12.84 -20.01
N VAL A 128 -1.20 -12.21 -20.84
CA VAL A 128 -0.80 -12.71 -22.17
C VAL A 128 0.64 -13.16 -22.10
N THR A 129 1.02 -14.23 -22.82
CA THR A 129 2.39 -14.76 -22.85
C THR A 129 3.41 -13.68 -23.20
N GLY A 130 4.47 -13.55 -22.39
CA GLY A 130 5.50 -12.54 -22.53
C GLY A 130 5.15 -11.18 -21.93
N GLU A 131 3.93 -10.99 -21.42
CA GLU A 131 3.51 -9.77 -20.77
C GLU A 131 3.88 -9.78 -19.27
N ARG A 132 4.39 -8.64 -18.78
CA ARG A 132 4.65 -8.44 -17.36
C ARG A 132 3.34 -8.06 -16.65
N PHE A 133 3.21 -8.43 -15.39
CA PHE A 133 2.01 -8.17 -14.56
C PHE A 133 1.54 -6.71 -14.61
N GLY A 134 2.45 -5.74 -14.50
CA GLY A 134 2.10 -4.33 -14.62
C GLY A 134 1.52 -3.95 -15.99
N ARG A 135 1.95 -4.60 -17.08
CA ARG A 135 1.38 -4.37 -18.42
C ARG A 135 0.00 -4.98 -18.56
N THR A 136 -0.24 -6.13 -17.95
CA THR A 136 -1.58 -6.71 -17.86
C THR A 136 -2.54 -5.75 -17.17
N ILE A 137 -2.12 -5.14 -16.06
CA ILE A 137 -2.93 -4.13 -15.34
C ILE A 137 -3.24 -2.93 -16.26
N ASP A 138 -2.24 -2.41 -16.98
CA ASP A 138 -2.43 -1.26 -17.88
C ASP A 138 -3.40 -1.59 -19.01
N ARG A 139 -3.32 -2.80 -19.60
CA ARG A 139 -4.18 -3.26 -20.70
C ARG A 139 -5.63 -3.50 -20.25
N VAL A 140 -5.82 -4.09 -19.08
CA VAL A 140 -7.17 -4.34 -18.50
C VAL A 140 -7.81 -3.05 -18.00
N GLY A 141 -7.01 -2.09 -17.61
CA GLY A 141 -7.40 -0.84 -16.97
C GLY A 141 -7.20 -0.92 -15.45
N VAL A 142 -6.50 0.08 -14.90
CA VAL A 142 -6.09 0.10 -13.48
C VAL A 142 -7.29 -0.01 -12.53
N ASP A 143 -8.31 0.82 -12.75
CA ASP A 143 -9.48 0.88 -11.86
C ASP A 143 -10.25 -0.44 -11.86
N LYS A 144 -10.48 -0.99 -13.06
CA LYS A 144 -11.14 -2.29 -13.23
C LYS A 144 -10.33 -3.42 -12.58
N PHE A 145 -8.99 -3.39 -12.72
CA PHE A 145 -8.14 -4.41 -12.11
C PHE A 145 -8.17 -4.34 -10.58
N ILE A 146 -8.17 -3.13 -10.01
CA ILE A 146 -8.31 -2.94 -8.55
C ILE A 146 -9.68 -3.42 -8.07
N GLU A 147 -10.75 -3.13 -8.80
CA GLU A 147 -12.11 -3.61 -8.47
C GLU A 147 -12.14 -5.16 -8.42
N MET A 148 -11.61 -5.83 -9.45
CA MET A 148 -11.51 -7.29 -9.47
C MET A 148 -10.64 -7.84 -8.34
N LEU A 149 -9.53 -7.15 -8.01
CA LEU A 149 -8.61 -7.56 -6.95
C LEU A 149 -9.24 -7.45 -5.56
N LEU A 150 -10.03 -6.41 -5.33
CA LEU A 150 -10.71 -6.19 -4.04
C LEU A 150 -11.98 -7.02 -3.89
N GLY A 151 -12.59 -7.46 -5.00
CA GLY A 151 -13.75 -8.35 -5.01
C GLY A 151 -13.40 -9.79 -4.58
N ASP A 152 -14.41 -10.57 -4.22
CA ASP A 152 -14.23 -11.98 -3.79
C ASP A 152 -14.50 -13.00 -4.91
N GLU A 153 -14.95 -12.54 -6.08
CA GLU A 153 -15.32 -13.40 -7.22
C GLU A 153 -14.14 -14.24 -7.72
N VAL A 154 -12.92 -13.70 -7.70
CA VAL A 154 -11.73 -14.39 -8.20
C VAL A 154 -11.41 -15.63 -7.38
N LEU A 155 -11.52 -15.54 -6.05
CA LEU A 155 -11.29 -16.68 -5.16
C LEU A 155 -12.35 -17.77 -5.34
N SER A 156 -13.62 -17.40 -5.57
CA SER A 156 -14.69 -18.36 -5.81
C SER A 156 -14.53 -19.15 -7.12
N ARG A 157 -13.81 -18.55 -8.11
CA ARG A 157 -13.50 -19.18 -9.41
C ARG A 157 -12.09 -19.80 -9.48
N LYS A 158 -11.39 -19.91 -8.36
CA LYS A 158 -9.99 -20.38 -8.29
C LYS A 158 -9.77 -21.70 -9.04
N GLU A 159 -10.60 -22.72 -8.77
CA GLU A 159 -10.45 -24.03 -9.37
C GLU A 159 -10.64 -23.98 -10.89
N ALA A 160 -11.63 -23.22 -11.37
CA ALA A 160 -11.86 -23.02 -12.80
C ALA A 160 -10.67 -22.33 -13.48
N ILE A 161 -10.15 -21.24 -12.89
CA ILE A 161 -8.99 -20.52 -13.39
C ILE A 161 -7.73 -21.42 -13.43
N LEU A 162 -7.56 -22.29 -12.43
CA LEU A 162 -6.42 -23.21 -12.39
C LEU A 162 -6.56 -24.37 -13.38
N ALA A 163 -7.77 -24.80 -13.71
CA ALA A 163 -8.04 -25.88 -14.68
C ALA A 163 -7.85 -25.42 -16.13
N GLU A 164 -7.99 -24.12 -16.42
CA GLU A 164 -7.79 -23.61 -17.78
C GLU A 164 -6.35 -23.81 -18.26
N PRO A 165 -6.13 -24.25 -19.51
CA PRO A 165 -4.80 -24.38 -20.06
C PRO A 165 -4.11 -23.01 -20.11
N LYS A 166 -2.81 -22.96 -19.78
CA LYS A 166 -2.02 -21.74 -19.91
C LYS A 166 -2.00 -21.28 -21.37
N HIS A 167 -2.22 -19.99 -21.60
CA HIS A 167 -2.03 -19.41 -22.91
C HIS A 167 -0.54 -19.37 -23.26
N THR A 168 -0.02 -20.49 -23.81
CA THR A 168 1.36 -20.64 -24.24
C THR A 168 1.49 -20.30 -25.72
N THR A 169 1.32 -19.04 -26.08
CA THR A 169 1.68 -18.59 -27.44
C THR A 169 2.92 -17.70 -27.36
N GLY A 170 4.05 -18.23 -27.81
CA GLY A 170 5.32 -17.51 -27.94
C GLY A 170 6.21 -17.57 -26.70
N GLY A 171 7.40 -18.13 -26.84
CA GLY A 171 8.43 -18.12 -25.80
C GLY A 171 8.85 -16.69 -25.48
N ALA A 172 9.05 -16.40 -24.19
CA ALA A 172 9.67 -15.16 -23.76
C ALA A 172 11.07 -15.07 -24.37
N SER A 173 11.28 -14.13 -25.28
CA SER A 173 12.63 -13.67 -25.61
C SER A 173 13.06 -12.69 -24.53
N CYS A 174 14.07 -13.06 -23.73
CA CYS A 174 14.77 -12.16 -22.83
C CYS A 174 15.53 -11.08 -23.60
#